data_0b2bfd2c6bfb855c6023ea297d9c8fd5
#
_entry.id   0b2bfd2c6bfb855c6023ea297d9c8fd5
#
_cell.length_a   1.000
_cell.length_b   1.000
_cell.length_c   1.000
_cell.angle_alpha   90.00
_cell.angle_beta   90.00
_cell.angle_gamma   90.00
#
_symmetry.space_group_name_H-M   'P 1'
#
loop_
_entity.id
_entity.type
_entity.pdbx_description
1 polymer ?
#
loop_
_entity_poly.entity_id
_entity_poly.type
_entity_poly.pdbx_seq_one_letter_code
_entity_poly.pdbx_strand_id
1 'polypeptide(L)'
;YWVTEMHVDGFRFDLASILTRAPDGTPLADPPLIDEILNEPTLAKTKWIAEAWDAGGLYQVGRFPGRGKWAEWNGKYRDVVRKFIKGTDGQAGDFARVLCGSEDLYGKDRFPYHSVNFITAHDGYTLRDLVSYQDKHNLENGEENKDGANDNESWNCGAEGETTNRKILQLRERQIRNFELALFCSIGTPMMFMGDEYGHTRNGNNNPYCQDNELNWFLWDQLQKNTSFFHYSSSLIHYRMKHCQLFCRKTFLTDKDVTWHGLKPNTPSWDPKSRFVAYTLHDPKGHDVYIAFNANFEIAHVELPIRKDQKHWYRVVDTSLGSDSNFIDHPEKGAPEKFSYNMQPYSAILLEAF
;
A
#
# COMPACT_ATOMS: atom_id res chain seq x y z
N TYR A 1 19.11 27.09 0.89
CA TYR A 1 19.58 26.78 2.23
C TYR A 1 19.40 25.30 2.58
N TRP A 2 18.18 24.78 2.54
CA TRP A 2 17.90 23.39 2.93
C TRP A 2 18.67 22.34 2.11
N VAL A 3 18.85 22.60 0.81
CA VAL A 3 19.61 21.70 -0.08
C VAL A 3 21.11 21.93 0.03
N THR A 4 21.56 23.19 0.03
CA THR A 4 23.00 23.53 -0.03
C THR A 4 23.70 23.40 1.32
N GLU A 5 23.06 23.80 2.42
CA GLU A 5 23.64 23.85 3.76
C GLU A 5 23.22 22.64 4.61
N MET A 6 21.93 22.26 4.55
CA MET A 6 21.37 21.19 5.36
C MET A 6 21.39 19.83 4.65
N HIS A 7 21.75 19.79 3.35
CA HIS A 7 21.90 18.60 2.53
C HIS A 7 20.63 17.74 2.43
N VAL A 8 19.47 18.38 2.38
CA VAL A 8 18.18 17.70 2.20
C VAL A 8 18.05 17.19 0.77
N ASP A 9 17.67 15.92 0.59
CA ASP A 9 17.58 15.24 -0.71
C ASP A 9 16.28 15.51 -1.47
N GLY A 10 15.24 15.98 -0.77
CA GLY A 10 13.93 16.21 -1.38
C GLY A 10 12.93 16.82 -0.42
N PHE A 11 11.76 17.16 -0.96
CA PHE A 11 10.67 17.78 -0.22
C PHE A 11 9.34 17.13 -0.58
N ARG A 12 8.48 16.95 0.40
CA ARG A 12 7.07 16.69 0.21
C ARG A 12 6.30 17.97 0.51
N PHE A 13 5.45 18.38 -0.43
CA PHE A 13 4.62 19.56 -0.30
C PHE A 13 3.23 19.18 0.16
N ASP A 14 2.85 19.72 1.32
CA ASP A 14 1.52 19.60 1.88
C ASP A 14 0.53 20.37 1.03
N LEU A 15 -0.67 19.79 0.80
CA LEU A 15 -1.72 20.40 -0.01
C LEU A 15 -1.18 21.08 -1.28
N ALA A 16 -0.28 20.41 -2.00
CA ALA A 16 0.51 21.01 -3.09
C ALA A 16 -0.34 21.60 -4.22
N SER A 17 -1.58 21.15 -4.37
CA SER A 17 -2.49 21.73 -5.38
C SER A 17 -2.81 23.20 -5.15
N ILE A 18 -2.64 23.73 -3.93
CA ILE A 18 -2.78 25.17 -3.66
C ILE A 18 -1.74 26.01 -4.43
N LEU A 19 -0.54 25.45 -4.66
CA LEU A 19 0.55 26.09 -5.38
C LEU A 19 0.25 26.22 -6.88
N THR A 20 -0.79 25.56 -7.36
CA THR A 20 -1.21 25.57 -8.76
C THR A 20 -2.41 26.50 -8.99
N ARG A 21 -2.82 27.29 -7.99
CA ARG A 21 -3.95 28.23 -8.11
C ARG A 21 -3.48 29.66 -8.35
N ALA A 22 -4.25 30.38 -9.18
CA ALA A 22 -4.16 31.83 -9.28
C ALA A 22 -4.71 32.53 -8.02
N PRO A 23 -4.46 33.82 -7.82
CA PRO A 23 -4.96 34.56 -6.66
C PRO A 23 -6.49 34.54 -6.50
N ASP A 24 -7.25 34.34 -7.56
CA ASP A 24 -8.69 34.20 -7.56
C ASP A 24 -9.17 32.76 -7.25
N GLY A 25 -8.23 31.84 -7.02
CA GLY A 25 -8.50 30.42 -6.76
C GLY A 25 -8.62 29.54 -8.00
N THR A 26 -8.50 30.08 -9.21
CA THR A 26 -8.59 29.31 -10.48
C THR A 26 -7.35 28.42 -10.63
N PRO A 27 -7.49 27.10 -10.94
CA PRO A 27 -6.36 26.24 -11.23
C PRO A 27 -5.62 26.67 -12.51
N LEU A 28 -4.30 26.77 -12.44
CA LEU A 28 -3.43 27.12 -13.56
C LEU A 28 -2.91 25.85 -14.24
N ALA A 29 -2.84 25.86 -15.57
CA ALA A 29 -2.20 24.80 -16.35
C ALA A 29 -0.67 24.82 -16.20
N ASP A 30 -0.09 26.02 -16.18
CA ASP A 30 1.34 26.29 -16.03
C ASP A 30 1.56 27.21 -14.80
N PRO A 31 1.62 26.65 -13.58
CA PRO A 31 1.82 27.43 -12.38
C PRO A 31 3.25 27.94 -12.24
N PRO A 32 3.47 29.27 -12.12
CA PRO A 32 4.81 29.88 -12.16
C PRO A 32 5.76 29.34 -11.08
N LEU A 33 5.27 29.13 -9.87
CA LEU A 33 6.09 28.64 -8.76
C LEU A 33 6.66 27.23 -9.03
N ILE A 34 5.86 26.35 -9.62
CA ILE A 34 6.32 24.99 -9.98
C ILE A 34 7.40 25.09 -11.05
N ASP A 35 7.24 25.98 -12.02
CA ASP A 35 8.24 26.23 -13.06
C ASP A 35 9.54 26.79 -12.50
N GLU A 36 9.48 27.76 -11.59
CA GLU A 36 10.66 28.31 -10.92
C GLU A 36 11.42 27.22 -10.14
N ILE A 37 10.72 26.38 -9.38
CA ILE A 37 11.33 25.25 -8.66
C ILE A 37 12.04 24.31 -9.64
N LEU A 38 11.42 23.98 -10.76
CA LEU A 38 11.95 23.03 -11.74
C LEU A 38 13.13 23.58 -12.54
N ASN A 39 13.23 24.90 -12.67
CA ASN A 39 14.28 25.57 -13.42
C ASN A 39 15.44 26.04 -12.56
N GLU A 40 15.34 25.98 -11.23
CA GLU A 40 16.41 26.38 -10.32
C GLU A 40 17.59 25.36 -10.36
N PRO A 41 18.80 25.77 -10.82
CA PRO A 41 19.92 24.84 -11.00
C PRO A 41 20.36 24.12 -9.72
N THR A 42 20.29 24.77 -8.56
CA THR A 42 20.67 24.19 -7.26
C THR A 42 19.74 23.06 -6.85
N LEU A 43 18.52 23.03 -7.40
CA LEU A 43 17.47 22.07 -7.13
C LEU A 43 17.38 20.94 -8.17
N ALA A 44 18.26 20.92 -9.17
CA ALA A 44 18.17 19.99 -10.31
C ALA A 44 18.20 18.49 -9.93
N LYS A 45 18.82 18.15 -8.80
CA LYS A 45 18.91 16.77 -8.28
C LYS A 45 17.95 16.49 -7.12
N THR A 46 17.17 17.49 -6.70
CA THR A 46 16.25 17.38 -5.56
C THR A 46 15.01 16.60 -5.98
N LYS A 47 14.53 15.76 -5.08
CA LYS A 47 13.27 15.00 -5.24
C LYS A 47 12.08 15.85 -4.84
N TRP A 48 11.03 15.80 -5.63
CA TRP A 48 9.78 16.54 -5.40
C TRP A 48 8.61 15.58 -5.26
N ILE A 49 7.87 15.70 -4.19
CA ILE A 49 6.68 14.88 -3.93
C ILE A 49 5.52 15.82 -3.63
N ALA A 50 4.43 15.68 -4.36
CA ALA A 50 3.22 16.45 -4.14
C ALA A 50 2.19 15.62 -3.36
N GLU A 51 1.58 16.23 -2.37
CA GLU A 51 0.22 15.88 -2.00
C GLU A 51 -0.70 16.58 -2.99
N ALA A 52 -1.09 15.84 -4.05
CA ALA A 52 -1.72 16.40 -5.23
C ALA A 52 -3.24 16.67 -5.05
N TRP A 53 -3.62 17.29 -3.95
CA TRP A 53 -4.97 17.81 -3.63
C TRP A 53 -4.88 19.03 -2.73
N ASP A 54 -6.02 19.66 -2.45
CA ASP A 54 -6.13 20.79 -1.52
C ASP A 54 -7.47 20.78 -0.77
N ALA A 55 -7.57 21.62 0.26
CA ALA A 55 -8.79 21.79 1.05
C ALA A 55 -9.96 22.42 0.27
N GLY A 56 -9.69 23.06 -0.86
CA GLY A 56 -10.70 23.61 -1.77
C GLY A 56 -11.30 22.61 -2.75
N GLY A 57 -10.93 21.31 -2.63
CA GLY A 57 -11.48 20.22 -3.43
C GLY A 57 -10.81 19.99 -4.78
N LEU A 58 -9.69 20.67 -5.07
CA LEU A 58 -8.88 20.36 -6.26
C LEU A 58 -8.11 19.05 -6.03
N TYR A 59 -8.33 18.06 -6.89
CA TYR A 59 -7.69 16.75 -6.83
C TYR A 59 -6.93 16.47 -8.14
N GLN A 60 -5.61 16.49 -8.08
CA GLN A 60 -4.73 16.43 -9.25
C GLN A 60 -3.88 15.14 -9.31
N VAL A 61 -4.20 14.11 -8.53
CA VAL A 61 -3.47 12.82 -8.57
C VAL A 61 -3.47 12.25 -9.99
N GLY A 62 -2.29 12.04 -10.55
CA GLY A 62 -2.05 11.66 -11.93
C GLY A 62 -2.01 12.85 -12.91
N ARG A 63 -2.26 14.08 -12.45
CA ARG A 63 -2.36 15.29 -13.29
C ARG A 63 -1.66 16.51 -12.71
N PHE A 64 -0.92 16.35 -11.60
CA PHE A 64 -0.19 17.47 -11.01
C PHE A 64 0.80 18.05 -12.03
N PRO A 65 0.85 19.41 -12.21
CA PRO A 65 1.63 20.06 -13.28
C PRO A 65 3.14 20.07 -12.99
N GLY A 66 3.70 18.95 -12.58
CA GLY A 66 5.10 18.76 -12.22
C GLY A 66 6.00 18.41 -13.41
N ARG A 67 5.54 18.55 -14.66
CA ARG A 67 6.29 18.30 -15.92
C ARG A 67 7.04 16.97 -15.91
N GLY A 68 6.42 15.90 -15.44
CA GLY A 68 7.01 14.57 -15.39
C GLY A 68 8.14 14.38 -14.37
N LYS A 69 8.44 15.37 -13.51
CA LYS A 69 9.52 15.29 -12.52
C LYS A 69 9.02 15.06 -11.09
N TRP A 70 7.79 15.46 -10.79
CA TRP A 70 7.21 15.32 -9.45
C TRP A 70 6.60 13.94 -9.28
N ALA A 71 6.91 13.31 -8.15
CA ALA A 71 6.16 12.19 -7.63
C ALA A 71 4.91 12.69 -6.88
N GLU A 72 3.92 11.85 -6.72
CA GLU A 72 2.66 12.19 -6.04
C GLU A 72 2.31 11.13 -5.01
N TRP A 73 1.82 11.54 -3.86
CA TRP A 73 1.09 10.63 -3.00
C TRP A 73 -0.14 10.12 -3.75
N ASN A 74 -0.21 8.81 -3.96
CA ASN A 74 -1.28 8.20 -4.75
C ASN A 74 -2.49 7.87 -3.86
N GLY A 75 -3.38 8.85 -3.66
CA GLY A 75 -4.61 8.65 -2.90
C GLY A 75 -5.56 7.62 -3.54
N LYS A 76 -5.51 7.46 -4.88
CA LYS A 76 -6.31 6.41 -5.56
C LYS A 76 -5.80 5.02 -5.24
N TYR A 77 -4.47 4.83 -5.12
CA TYR A 77 -3.89 3.59 -4.63
C TYR A 77 -4.44 3.24 -3.25
N ARG A 78 -4.36 4.18 -2.31
CA ARG A 78 -4.87 4.03 -0.94
C ARG A 78 -6.31 3.55 -0.93
N ASP A 79 -7.19 4.26 -1.62
CA ASP A 79 -8.63 4.01 -1.56
C ASP A 79 -9.00 2.67 -2.20
N VAL A 80 -8.40 2.33 -3.34
CA VAL A 80 -8.62 1.06 -4.04
C VAL A 80 -8.13 -0.13 -3.21
N VAL A 81 -6.91 -0.03 -2.63
CA VAL A 81 -6.38 -1.12 -1.81
C VAL A 81 -7.21 -1.34 -0.55
N ARG A 82 -7.65 -0.26 0.12
CA ARG A 82 -8.53 -0.35 1.29
C ARG A 82 -9.86 -1.02 0.93
N LYS A 83 -10.50 -0.59 -0.16
CA LYS A 83 -11.77 -1.17 -0.65
C LYS A 83 -11.63 -2.65 -0.98
N PHE A 84 -10.61 -3.03 -1.73
CA PHE A 84 -10.43 -4.42 -2.12
C PHE A 84 -10.16 -5.33 -0.91
N ILE A 85 -9.20 -4.97 -0.04
CA ILE A 85 -8.79 -5.80 1.09
C ILE A 85 -9.93 -6.02 2.10
N LYS A 86 -10.82 -5.04 2.31
CA LYS A 86 -12.03 -5.25 3.14
C LYS A 86 -13.14 -6.04 2.44
N GLY A 87 -12.99 -6.35 1.15
CA GLY A 87 -13.93 -7.18 0.38
C GLY A 87 -15.07 -6.39 -0.28
N THR A 88 -14.86 -5.13 -0.66
CA THR A 88 -15.83 -4.35 -1.44
C THR A 88 -15.92 -4.88 -2.87
N ASP A 89 -17.14 -5.02 -3.39
CA ASP A 89 -17.40 -5.46 -4.74
C ASP A 89 -16.87 -4.46 -5.81
N GLY A 90 -16.57 -4.97 -7.00
CA GLY A 90 -16.16 -4.14 -8.14
C GLY A 90 -14.71 -3.63 -8.11
N GLN A 91 -13.87 -4.10 -7.18
CA GLN A 91 -12.53 -3.56 -6.98
C GLN A 91 -11.41 -4.40 -7.61
N ALA A 92 -11.67 -5.63 -8.09
CA ALA A 92 -10.61 -6.54 -8.54
C ALA A 92 -9.75 -5.97 -9.68
N GLY A 93 -10.36 -5.36 -10.70
CA GLY A 93 -9.66 -4.75 -11.82
C GLY A 93 -8.84 -3.51 -11.42
N ASP A 94 -9.42 -2.65 -10.58
CA ASP A 94 -8.75 -1.46 -10.07
C ASP A 94 -7.59 -1.84 -9.14
N PHE A 95 -7.78 -2.85 -8.29
CA PHE A 95 -6.73 -3.38 -7.43
C PHE A 95 -5.54 -3.92 -8.24
N ALA A 96 -5.81 -4.74 -9.27
CA ALA A 96 -4.78 -5.22 -10.18
C ALA A 96 -3.99 -4.06 -10.82
N ARG A 97 -4.69 -3.03 -11.29
CA ARG A 97 -4.09 -1.85 -11.93
C ARG A 97 -3.18 -1.08 -10.98
N VAL A 98 -3.61 -0.82 -9.73
CA VAL A 98 -2.78 -0.07 -8.79
C VAL A 98 -1.59 -0.86 -8.29
N LEU A 99 -1.69 -2.19 -8.16
CA LEU A 99 -0.56 -3.06 -7.86
C LEU A 99 0.54 -2.99 -8.93
N CYS A 100 0.16 -2.79 -10.21
CA CYS A 100 1.07 -2.68 -11.34
C CYS A 100 1.64 -1.27 -11.57
N GLY A 101 1.47 -0.33 -10.64
CA GLY A 101 2.10 0.99 -10.68
C GLY A 101 1.23 2.11 -11.23
N SER A 102 -0.08 1.90 -11.38
CA SER A 102 -1.04 2.92 -11.82
C SER A 102 -0.66 3.57 -13.16
N GLU A 103 -0.41 2.76 -14.18
CA GLU A 103 -0.02 3.23 -15.52
C GLU A 103 -1.04 4.19 -16.14
N ASP A 104 -2.33 3.99 -15.85
CA ASP A 104 -3.42 4.88 -16.24
C ASP A 104 -3.24 6.34 -15.76
N LEU A 105 -2.52 6.52 -14.65
CA LEU A 105 -2.23 7.83 -14.08
C LEU A 105 -0.88 8.39 -14.53
N TYR A 106 0.13 7.53 -14.67
CA TYR A 106 1.52 7.96 -14.82
C TYR A 106 2.16 7.53 -16.16
N GLY A 107 1.55 6.62 -16.93
CA GLY A 107 2.15 6.00 -18.10
C GLY A 107 2.41 6.94 -19.29
N LYS A 108 1.82 8.14 -19.31
CA LYS A 108 1.94 9.05 -20.43
C LYS A 108 3.32 9.75 -20.50
N ASP A 109 3.81 10.26 -19.36
CA ASP A 109 5.01 11.12 -19.29
C ASP A 109 5.85 10.89 -18.03
N ARG A 110 5.48 9.90 -17.22
CA ARG A 110 6.12 9.59 -15.95
C ARG A 110 6.41 8.08 -15.83
N PHE A 111 6.99 7.68 -14.72
CA PHE A 111 7.44 6.32 -14.43
C PHE A 111 6.71 5.76 -13.21
N PRO A 112 6.68 4.44 -13.01
CA PRO A 112 6.00 3.84 -11.86
C PRO A 112 6.42 4.42 -10.50
N TYR A 113 7.70 4.77 -10.34
CA TYR A 113 8.23 5.31 -9.09
C TYR A 113 7.73 6.72 -8.74
N HIS A 114 7.03 7.42 -9.66
CA HIS A 114 6.34 8.67 -9.35
C HIS A 114 5.04 8.44 -8.58
N SER A 115 4.51 7.22 -8.58
CA SER A 115 3.45 6.80 -7.67
C SER A 115 4.04 6.51 -6.30
N VAL A 116 3.83 7.41 -5.32
CA VAL A 116 4.10 7.11 -3.91
C VAL A 116 2.89 6.39 -3.35
N ASN A 117 3.00 5.07 -3.25
CA ASN A 117 1.94 4.18 -2.79
C ASN A 117 1.88 4.18 -1.26
N PHE A 118 0.70 4.31 -0.68
CA PHE A 118 0.53 4.26 0.77
C PHE A 118 -0.84 3.69 1.14
N ILE A 119 -0.93 3.14 2.34
CA ILE A 119 -2.19 2.70 2.95
C ILE A 119 -2.65 3.74 3.98
N THR A 120 -1.72 4.26 4.76
CA THR A 120 -1.90 5.18 5.87
C THR A 120 -0.85 6.30 5.79
N ALA A 121 -1.14 7.42 6.40
CA ALA A 121 -0.26 8.59 6.45
C ALA A 121 -0.42 9.32 7.80
N HIS A 122 0.13 10.53 7.91
CA HIS A 122 -0.01 11.36 9.11
C HIS A 122 -1.46 11.75 9.39
N ASP A 123 -2.26 11.96 8.34
CA ASP A 123 -3.70 12.16 8.40
C ASP A 123 -4.45 10.83 8.23
N GLY A 124 -5.63 10.73 8.80
CA GLY A 124 -6.45 9.55 8.77
C GLY A 124 -6.11 8.53 9.85
N TYR A 125 -6.64 7.33 9.72
CA TYR A 125 -6.37 6.22 10.62
C TYR A 125 -4.95 5.68 10.47
N THR A 126 -4.37 5.19 11.58
CA THR A 126 -3.22 4.28 11.55
C THR A 126 -3.64 2.94 10.93
N LEU A 127 -2.69 2.08 10.58
CA LEU A 127 -3.01 0.77 10.01
C LEU A 127 -3.77 -0.12 11.01
N ARG A 128 -3.49 0.01 12.31
CA ARG A 128 -4.23 -0.65 13.39
C ARG A 128 -5.66 -0.13 13.47
N ASP A 129 -5.85 1.19 13.42
CA ASP A 129 -7.17 1.79 13.52
C ASP A 129 -8.02 1.50 12.29
N LEU A 130 -7.43 1.42 11.11
CA LEU A 130 -8.09 1.10 9.85
C LEU A 130 -8.83 -0.25 9.89
N VAL A 131 -8.35 -1.21 10.69
CA VAL A 131 -8.95 -2.53 10.88
C VAL A 131 -9.70 -2.67 12.21
N SER A 132 -9.79 -1.59 12.99
CA SER A 132 -10.37 -1.62 14.34
C SER A 132 -11.53 -0.67 14.54
N TYR A 133 -11.64 0.37 13.71
CA TYR A 133 -12.65 1.41 13.84
C TYR A 133 -13.42 1.60 12.52
N GLN A 134 -14.73 1.65 12.62
CA GLN A 134 -15.63 2.02 11.53
C GLN A 134 -15.88 3.52 11.56
N ASP A 135 -16.12 4.06 12.74
CA ASP A 135 -16.44 5.45 12.98
C ASP A 135 -15.23 6.21 13.55
N LYS A 136 -15.12 7.50 13.24
CA LYS A 136 -14.06 8.35 13.80
C LYS A 136 -14.36 8.76 15.25
N HIS A 137 -13.31 8.84 16.05
CA HIS A 137 -13.37 9.17 17.48
C HIS A 137 -12.51 10.41 17.78
N ASN A 138 -12.91 11.58 17.26
CA ASN A 138 -12.14 12.83 17.32
C ASN A 138 -12.62 13.80 18.42
N LEU A 139 -13.45 13.36 19.36
CA LEU A 139 -14.01 14.26 20.40
C LEU A 139 -12.94 14.99 21.21
N GLU A 140 -11.81 14.36 21.46
CA GLU A 140 -10.68 14.95 22.20
C GLU A 140 -10.00 16.12 21.45
N ASN A 141 -10.25 16.26 20.14
CA ASN A 141 -9.75 17.39 19.36
C ASN A 141 -10.53 18.69 19.63
N GLY A 142 -11.68 18.64 20.34
CA GLY A 142 -12.47 19.81 20.70
C GLY A 142 -13.35 20.37 19.59
N GLU A 143 -13.51 19.64 18.47
CA GLU A 143 -14.29 20.03 17.29
C GLU A 143 -15.62 19.25 17.15
N GLU A 144 -16.15 18.72 18.24
CA GLU A 144 -17.43 17.98 18.29
C GLU A 144 -17.47 16.78 17.31
N ASN A 145 -16.31 16.15 17.04
CA ASN A 145 -16.14 15.04 16.09
C ASN A 145 -16.52 15.44 14.63
N LYS A 146 -16.47 16.72 14.27
CA LYS A 146 -16.77 17.21 12.92
C LYS A 146 -15.55 17.20 12.00
N ASP A 147 -14.35 17.28 12.57
CA ASP A 147 -13.05 17.27 11.91
C ASP A 147 -12.69 15.87 11.36
N GLY A 148 -11.74 15.83 10.44
CA GLY A 148 -11.27 14.60 9.80
C GLY A 148 -12.27 13.99 8.82
N ALA A 149 -11.84 12.96 8.09
CA ALA A 149 -12.66 12.29 7.10
C ALA A 149 -13.77 11.44 7.74
N ASN A 150 -15.00 11.51 7.17
CA ASN A 150 -16.10 10.66 7.61
C ASN A 150 -16.00 9.24 7.05
N ASP A 151 -15.54 9.10 5.82
CA ASP A 151 -15.31 7.80 5.18
C ASP A 151 -13.80 7.54 5.06
N ASN A 152 -13.33 6.48 5.71
CA ASN A 152 -11.93 6.07 5.73
C ASN A 152 -11.69 4.77 4.96
N GLU A 153 -12.73 4.21 4.33
CA GLU A 153 -12.69 2.86 3.75
C GLU A 153 -12.19 1.80 4.76
N SER A 154 -12.45 2.03 6.03
CA SER A 154 -12.08 1.17 7.15
C SER A 154 -13.06 0.00 7.36
N TRP A 155 -12.65 -0.95 8.17
CA TRP A 155 -13.49 -2.06 8.61
C TRP A 155 -13.07 -2.51 10.00
N ASN A 156 -13.97 -2.41 11.00
CA ASN A 156 -13.68 -2.80 12.38
C ASN A 156 -13.54 -4.32 12.62
N CYS A 157 -13.67 -5.14 11.57
CA CYS A 157 -13.58 -6.60 11.62
C CYS A 157 -14.60 -7.27 12.55
N GLY A 158 -15.68 -6.58 12.92
CA GLY A 158 -16.79 -7.11 13.71
C GLY A 158 -16.87 -6.61 15.16
N ALA A 159 -16.00 -5.68 15.57
CA ALA A 159 -16.10 -4.96 16.84
C ALA A 159 -15.48 -3.58 16.71
N GLU A 160 -16.18 -2.56 17.19
CA GLU A 160 -15.66 -1.20 17.22
C GLU A 160 -14.64 -1.04 18.35
N GLY A 161 -13.43 -0.56 18.00
CA GLY A 161 -12.35 -0.32 18.96
C GLY A 161 -11.75 -1.59 19.57
N GLU A 162 -11.30 -1.46 20.82
CA GLU A 162 -10.64 -2.56 21.54
C GLU A 162 -11.57 -3.76 21.80
N THR A 163 -11.02 -4.96 21.72
CA THR A 163 -11.77 -6.21 21.93
C THR A 163 -10.86 -7.30 22.48
N THR A 164 -11.45 -8.22 23.25
CA THR A 164 -10.79 -9.44 23.71
C THR A 164 -11.15 -10.68 22.88
N ASN A 165 -11.99 -10.50 21.85
CA ASN A 165 -12.40 -11.60 20.98
C ASN A 165 -11.23 -12.02 20.08
N ARG A 166 -10.67 -13.21 20.36
CA ARG A 166 -9.50 -13.75 19.64
C ARG A 166 -9.72 -13.89 18.13
N LYS A 167 -10.93 -14.21 17.68
CA LYS A 167 -11.22 -14.34 16.23
C LYS A 167 -11.14 -12.99 15.52
N ILE A 168 -11.66 -11.95 16.17
CA ILE A 168 -11.59 -10.57 15.64
C ILE A 168 -10.14 -10.09 15.63
N LEU A 169 -9.39 -10.29 16.72
CA LEU A 169 -7.97 -9.93 16.79
C LEU A 169 -7.15 -10.62 15.71
N GLN A 170 -7.33 -11.93 15.50
CA GLN A 170 -6.65 -12.67 14.43
C GLN A 170 -7.03 -12.18 13.03
N LEU A 171 -8.29 -11.77 12.81
CA LEU A 171 -8.72 -11.20 11.55
C LEU A 171 -8.08 -9.82 11.31
N ARG A 172 -8.04 -8.96 12.34
CA ARG A 172 -7.36 -7.65 12.26
C ARG A 172 -5.89 -7.79 11.91
N GLU A 173 -5.17 -8.67 12.61
CA GLU A 173 -3.75 -8.95 12.32
C GLU A 173 -3.55 -9.47 10.89
N ARG A 174 -4.44 -10.34 10.40
CA ARG A 174 -4.41 -10.83 9.03
C ARG A 174 -4.62 -9.70 8.02
N GLN A 175 -5.57 -8.82 8.27
CA GLN A 175 -5.84 -7.68 7.40
C GLN A 175 -4.67 -6.69 7.36
N ILE A 176 -4.02 -6.41 8.49
CA ILE A 176 -2.79 -5.61 8.53
C ILE A 176 -1.73 -6.23 7.62
N ARG A 177 -1.48 -7.56 7.77
CA ARG A 177 -0.52 -8.28 6.91
C ARG A 177 -0.90 -8.25 5.43
N ASN A 178 -2.18 -8.31 5.09
CA ASN A 178 -2.66 -8.16 3.71
C ASN A 178 -2.34 -6.78 3.14
N PHE A 179 -2.57 -5.72 3.90
CA PHE A 179 -2.24 -4.35 3.50
C PHE A 179 -0.74 -4.17 3.27
N GLU A 180 0.09 -4.64 4.18
CA GLU A 180 1.55 -4.56 4.04
C GLU A 180 2.06 -5.38 2.85
N LEU A 181 1.53 -6.60 2.64
CA LEU A 181 1.88 -7.40 1.47
C LEU A 181 1.50 -6.68 0.18
N ALA A 182 0.30 -6.09 0.10
CA ALA A 182 -0.11 -5.31 -1.06
C ALA A 182 0.83 -4.12 -1.28
N LEU A 183 1.18 -3.38 -0.22
CA LEU A 183 2.05 -2.21 -0.31
C LEU A 183 3.46 -2.58 -0.80
N PHE A 184 4.10 -3.55 -0.16
CA PHE A 184 5.49 -3.90 -0.46
C PHE A 184 5.67 -4.74 -1.72
N CYS A 185 4.62 -5.40 -2.21
CA CYS A 185 4.63 -6.14 -3.48
C CYS A 185 4.06 -5.34 -4.66
N SER A 186 3.66 -4.09 -4.48
CA SER A 186 3.23 -3.21 -5.57
C SER A 186 4.41 -2.58 -6.30
N ILE A 187 4.22 -2.34 -7.59
CA ILE A 187 5.11 -1.49 -8.39
C ILE A 187 4.87 -0.03 -8.00
N GLY A 188 5.95 0.74 -7.86
CA GLY A 188 5.91 2.14 -7.38
C GLY A 188 6.81 2.33 -6.15
N THR A 189 6.75 3.51 -5.54
CA THR A 189 7.50 3.85 -4.33
C THR A 189 6.62 3.62 -3.11
N PRO A 190 6.88 2.62 -2.27
CA PRO A 190 6.08 2.39 -1.07
C PRO A 190 6.38 3.43 0.00
N MET A 191 5.34 3.94 0.64
CA MET A 191 5.42 4.77 1.83
C MET A 191 4.67 4.10 2.97
N MET A 192 5.36 3.87 4.08
CA MET A 192 4.82 3.35 5.31
C MET A 192 4.71 4.47 6.34
N PHE A 193 3.59 4.56 7.04
CA PHE A 193 3.46 5.46 8.17
C PHE A 193 4.20 4.90 9.38
N MET A 194 5.05 5.71 10.02
CA MET A 194 5.82 5.27 11.18
C MET A 194 4.91 4.95 12.36
N GLY A 195 5.12 3.78 12.96
CA GLY A 195 4.27 3.22 13.99
C GLY A 195 3.39 2.06 13.50
N ASP A 196 3.11 1.96 12.20
CA ASP A 196 2.36 0.83 11.64
C ASP A 196 3.10 -0.48 11.89
N GLU A 197 4.45 -0.48 11.86
CA GLU A 197 5.32 -1.64 12.09
C GLU A 197 5.23 -2.23 13.50
N TYR A 198 4.69 -1.50 14.47
CA TYR A 198 4.40 -2.05 15.81
C TYR A 198 2.91 -2.00 16.17
N GLY A 199 2.04 -1.62 15.22
CA GLY A 199 0.61 -1.59 15.43
C GLY A 199 0.15 -0.40 16.29
N HIS A 200 0.70 0.79 16.04
CA HIS A 200 0.30 2.04 16.67
C HIS A 200 -1.20 2.31 16.52
N THR A 201 -1.86 2.75 17.58
CA THR A 201 -3.27 3.14 17.58
C THR A 201 -3.44 4.56 18.07
N ARG A 202 -4.33 5.28 17.45
CA ARG A 202 -4.84 6.59 17.86
C ARG A 202 -6.26 6.49 18.43
N ASN A 203 -6.65 5.25 18.82
CA ASN A 203 -7.96 4.95 19.39
C ASN A 203 -9.14 5.46 18.53
N GLY A 204 -8.97 5.38 17.19
CA GLY A 204 -9.97 5.84 16.24
C GLY A 204 -9.99 7.36 15.99
N ASN A 205 -9.02 8.10 16.54
CA ASN A 205 -8.84 9.50 16.15
C ASN A 205 -8.13 9.57 14.80
N ASN A 206 -8.82 10.03 13.77
CA ASN A 206 -8.31 10.11 12.42
C ASN A 206 -7.82 11.51 12.00
N ASN A 207 -7.71 12.45 12.98
CA ASN A 207 -7.23 13.81 12.72
C ASN A 207 -6.48 14.39 13.93
N PRO A 208 -5.42 13.75 14.45
CA PRO A 208 -4.81 14.09 15.74
C PRO A 208 -3.84 15.29 15.68
N TYR A 209 -4.04 16.23 14.77
CA TYR A 209 -3.13 17.36 14.52
C TYR A 209 -2.84 18.23 15.77
N CYS A 210 -3.81 18.33 16.68
CA CYS A 210 -3.72 19.13 17.90
C CYS A 210 -3.31 18.31 19.15
N GLN A 211 -2.99 17.00 18.97
CA GLN A 211 -2.65 16.10 20.08
C GLN A 211 -1.13 16.00 20.24
N ASP A 212 -0.57 16.64 21.26
CA ASP A 212 0.84 16.51 21.66
C ASP A 212 0.98 15.58 22.86
N ASN A 213 0.66 14.30 22.66
CA ASN A 213 0.66 13.26 23.68
C ASN A 213 0.91 11.88 23.08
N GLU A 214 0.78 10.80 23.88
CA GLU A 214 1.01 9.42 23.49
C GLU A 214 0.11 8.95 22.34
N LEU A 215 -1.00 9.60 22.09
CA LEU A 215 -1.86 9.31 20.94
C LEU A 215 -1.11 9.53 19.61
N ASN A 216 -0.19 10.49 19.57
CA ASN A 216 0.52 10.90 18.36
C ASN A 216 2.04 10.69 18.43
N TRP A 217 2.59 10.41 19.62
CA TRP A 217 4.01 10.15 19.77
C TRP A 217 4.37 8.74 19.27
N PHE A 218 5.61 8.58 18.80
CA PHE A 218 6.16 7.26 18.51
C PHE A 218 6.53 6.52 19.79
N LEU A 219 5.88 5.39 20.06
CA LEU A 219 6.00 4.66 21.32
C LEU A 219 7.05 3.55 21.23
N TRP A 220 8.31 3.87 21.47
CA TRP A 220 9.45 2.97 21.34
C TRP A 220 9.34 1.66 22.12
N ASP A 221 8.74 1.67 23.29
CA ASP A 221 8.52 0.49 24.12
C ASP A 221 7.46 -0.48 23.55
N GLN A 222 6.55 0.02 22.71
CA GLN A 222 5.56 -0.82 22.04
C GLN A 222 6.20 -1.72 20.97
N LEU A 223 7.31 -1.31 20.38
CA LEU A 223 8.06 -2.13 19.44
C LEU A 223 8.51 -3.46 20.08
N GLN A 224 8.96 -3.41 21.35
CA GLN A 224 9.36 -4.61 22.08
C GLN A 224 8.19 -5.53 22.42
N LYS A 225 6.99 -4.97 22.64
CA LYS A 225 5.77 -5.74 22.94
C LYS A 225 5.16 -6.39 21.70
N ASN A 226 5.35 -5.76 20.53
CA ASN A 226 4.74 -6.16 19.26
C ASN A 226 5.77 -6.61 18.22
N THR A 227 6.81 -7.32 18.65
CA THR A 227 7.92 -7.79 17.79
C THR A 227 7.47 -8.59 16.58
N SER A 228 6.33 -9.28 16.65
CA SER A 228 5.79 -10.07 15.54
C SER A 228 5.37 -9.20 14.35
N PHE A 229 4.77 -8.03 14.60
CA PHE A 229 4.45 -7.06 13.55
C PHE A 229 5.73 -6.51 12.93
N PHE A 230 6.65 -6.03 13.78
CA PHE A 230 7.92 -5.51 13.31
C PHE A 230 8.70 -6.53 12.48
N HIS A 231 8.74 -7.80 12.92
CA HIS A 231 9.40 -8.87 12.16
C HIS A 231 8.76 -9.05 10.78
N TYR A 232 7.44 -9.10 10.69
CA TYR A 232 6.73 -9.26 9.42
C TYR A 232 6.99 -8.08 8.47
N SER A 233 6.82 -6.85 8.93
CA SER A 233 7.06 -5.63 8.15
C SER A 233 8.50 -5.55 7.65
N SER A 234 9.49 -5.78 8.54
CA SER A 234 10.90 -5.75 8.18
C SER A 234 11.26 -6.86 7.18
N SER A 235 10.71 -8.07 7.34
CA SER A 235 10.94 -9.18 6.41
C SER A 235 10.37 -8.88 5.02
N LEU A 236 9.19 -8.28 4.90
CA LEU A 236 8.65 -7.84 3.62
C LEU A 236 9.50 -6.76 2.95
N ILE A 237 10.01 -5.80 3.71
CA ILE A 237 10.91 -4.76 3.20
C ILE A 237 12.20 -5.40 2.67
N HIS A 238 12.82 -6.31 3.42
CA HIS A 238 14.00 -7.03 2.97
C HIS A 238 13.71 -7.90 1.74
N TYR A 239 12.57 -8.58 1.71
CA TYR A 239 12.13 -9.35 0.54
C TYR A 239 12.01 -8.46 -0.70
N ARG A 240 11.33 -7.31 -0.60
CA ARG A 240 11.24 -6.34 -1.68
C ARG A 240 12.60 -5.88 -2.16
N MET A 241 13.52 -5.57 -1.26
CA MET A 241 14.89 -5.12 -1.61
C MET A 241 15.69 -6.22 -2.27
N LYS A 242 15.58 -7.47 -1.79
CA LYS A 242 16.22 -8.64 -2.40
C LYS A 242 15.70 -8.87 -3.84
N HIS A 243 14.42 -8.63 -4.09
CA HIS A 243 13.75 -8.79 -5.39
C HIS A 243 13.48 -7.45 -6.08
N CYS A 244 14.40 -6.47 -5.93
CA CYS A 244 14.24 -5.11 -6.44
C CYS A 244 14.02 -5.08 -7.97
N GLN A 245 14.58 -6.03 -8.72
CA GLN A 245 14.35 -6.18 -10.16
C GLN A 245 12.88 -6.44 -10.52
N LEU A 246 12.10 -7.04 -9.62
CA LEU A 246 10.66 -7.24 -9.80
C LEU A 246 9.83 -6.03 -9.35
N PHE A 247 10.14 -5.46 -8.19
CA PHE A 247 9.30 -4.47 -7.52
C PHE A 247 9.77 -3.02 -7.65
N CYS A 248 11.08 -2.76 -7.83
CA CYS A 248 11.64 -1.40 -7.91
C CYS A 248 11.88 -0.97 -9.37
N ARG A 249 10.91 -1.20 -10.22
CA ARG A 249 11.03 -1.01 -11.67
C ARG A 249 11.02 0.46 -12.07
N LYS A 250 11.77 0.75 -13.15
CA LYS A 250 11.76 2.05 -13.83
C LYS A 250 10.76 2.10 -15.00
N THR A 251 10.18 0.96 -15.37
CA THR A 251 9.20 0.83 -16.45
C THR A 251 7.94 0.13 -15.95
N PHE A 252 6.80 0.43 -16.52
CA PHE A 252 5.57 -0.29 -16.26
C PHE A 252 5.68 -1.76 -16.69
N LEU A 253 4.83 -2.59 -16.11
CA LEU A 253 4.77 -4.01 -16.46
C LEU A 253 4.12 -4.19 -17.83
N THR A 254 4.65 -5.13 -18.58
CA THR A 254 4.07 -5.59 -19.85
C THR A 254 3.53 -7.02 -19.70
N ASP A 255 2.83 -7.53 -20.72
CA ASP A 255 2.36 -8.92 -20.75
C ASP A 255 3.49 -9.97 -20.65
N LYS A 256 4.76 -9.55 -20.83
CA LYS A 256 5.93 -10.41 -20.60
C LYS A 256 6.37 -10.43 -19.14
N ASP A 257 6.02 -9.42 -18.39
CA ASP A 257 6.44 -9.23 -16.99
C ASP A 257 5.42 -9.80 -16.00
N VAL A 258 4.14 -9.87 -16.39
CA VAL A 258 3.06 -10.32 -15.51
C VAL A 258 2.09 -11.26 -16.21
N THR A 259 1.68 -12.31 -15.52
CA THR A 259 0.59 -13.20 -15.95
C THR A 259 -0.50 -13.18 -14.89
N TRP A 260 -1.72 -12.86 -15.30
CA TRP A 260 -2.89 -12.83 -14.40
C TRP A 260 -3.56 -14.20 -14.29
N HIS A 261 -4.04 -14.52 -13.10
CA HIS A 261 -4.71 -15.77 -12.76
C HIS A 261 -6.04 -15.50 -12.04
N GLY A 262 -6.93 -16.47 -12.09
CA GLY A 262 -8.07 -16.62 -11.21
C GLY A 262 -7.82 -17.74 -10.20
N LEU A 263 -8.88 -18.43 -9.80
CA LEU A 263 -8.74 -19.68 -9.02
C LEU A 263 -8.01 -20.76 -9.81
N LYS A 264 -8.00 -20.62 -11.15
CA LYS A 264 -7.20 -21.42 -12.06
C LYS A 264 -6.18 -20.56 -12.79
N PRO A 265 -5.05 -21.15 -13.23
CA PRO A 265 -4.04 -20.43 -13.99
C PRO A 265 -4.60 -19.81 -15.27
N ASN A 266 -4.18 -18.58 -15.59
CA ASN A 266 -4.53 -17.83 -16.80
C ASN A 266 -6.04 -17.58 -17.01
N THR A 267 -6.81 -17.59 -15.93
CA THR A 267 -8.27 -17.35 -15.98
C THR A 267 -8.67 -16.23 -14.99
N PRO A 268 -8.12 -15.01 -15.11
CA PRO A 268 -8.49 -13.93 -14.21
C PRO A 268 -9.97 -13.59 -14.35
N SER A 269 -10.60 -13.20 -13.26
CA SER A 269 -11.98 -12.73 -13.25
C SER A 269 -12.04 -11.26 -12.86
N TRP A 270 -12.51 -10.43 -13.76
CA TRP A 270 -12.77 -9.01 -13.55
C TRP A 270 -14.27 -8.73 -13.32
N ASP A 271 -15.03 -9.77 -13.02
CA ASP A 271 -16.45 -9.63 -12.66
C ASP A 271 -16.61 -8.72 -11.45
N PRO A 272 -17.63 -7.83 -11.41
CA PRO A 272 -17.85 -6.96 -10.26
C PRO A 272 -17.97 -7.68 -8.91
N LYS A 273 -18.38 -8.93 -8.90
CA LYS A 273 -18.45 -9.75 -7.66
C LYS A 273 -17.16 -10.48 -7.33
N SER A 274 -16.14 -10.40 -8.22
CA SER A 274 -14.85 -11.01 -7.95
C SER A 274 -14.11 -10.26 -6.83
N ARG A 275 -13.74 -11.00 -5.79
CA ARG A 275 -12.92 -10.53 -4.66
C ARG A 275 -11.62 -11.33 -4.57
N PHE A 276 -11.17 -11.85 -5.69
CA PHE A 276 -9.95 -12.63 -5.81
C PHE A 276 -9.08 -12.09 -6.94
N VAL A 277 -7.81 -11.83 -6.64
CA VAL A 277 -6.80 -11.40 -7.62
C VAL A 277 -5.55 -12.22 -7.40
N ALA A 278 -5.04 -12.82 -8.47
CA ALA A 278 -3.76 -13.53 -8.44
C ALA A 278 -2.93 -13.23 -9.69
N TYR A 279 -1.62 -13.21 -9.54
CA TYR A 279 -0.70 -12.96 -10.64
C TYR A 279 0.68 -13.57 -10.38
N THR A 280 1.40 -13.85 -11.47
CA THR A 280 2.82 -14.18 -11.45
C THR A 280 3.63 -13.02 -12.02
N LEU A 281 4.61 -12.53 -11.28
CA LEU A 281 5.66 -11.66 -11.79
C LEU A 281 6.81 -12.52 -12.28
N HIS A 282 7.23 -12.29 -13.53
CA HIS A 282 8.29 -13.04 -14.17
C HIS A 282 9.65 -12.40 -13.94
N ASP A 283 10.56 -13.13 -13.30
CA ASP A 283 11.96 -12.72 -13.14
C ASP A 283 12.78 -13.24 -14.33
N PRO A 284 13.51 -12.37 -15.05
CA PRO A 284 14.43 -12.80 -16.09
C PRO A 284 15.47 -13.84 -15.64
N LYS A 285 15.76 -13.92 -14.33
CA LYS A 285 16.63 -14.93 -13.74
C LYS A 285 15.92 -16.22 -13.34
N GLY A 286 14.59 -16.29 -13.57
CA GLY A 286 13.77 -17.46 -13.31
C GLY A 286 13.31 -17.63 -11.85
N HIS A 287 13.43 -16.61 -11.01
CA HIS A 287 12.84 -16.56 -9.67
C HIS A 287 11.48 -15.87 -9.71
N ASP A 288 10.55 -16.49 -10.44
CA ASP A 288 9.20 -15.94 -10.53
C ASP A 288 8.51 -15.93 -9.18
N VAL A 289 7.65 -14.95 -8.99
CA VAL A 289 6.87 -14.77 -7.76
C VAL A 289 5.39 -14.82 -8.09
N TYR A 290 4.66 -15.75 -7.46
CA TYR A 290 3.21 -15.84 -7.51
C TYR A 290 2.62 -15.16 -6.28
N ILE A 291 1.68 -14.23 -6.49
CA ILE A 291 1.01 -13.50 -5.42
C ILE A 291 -0.50 -13.63 -5.63
N ALA A 292 -1.23 -13.92 -4.55
CA ALA A 292 -2.68 -13.99 -4.58
C ALA A 292 -3.32 -13.34 -3.35
N PHE A 293 -4.44 -12.68 -3.58
CA PHE A 293 -5.28 -12.06 -2.56
C PHE A 293 -6.69 -12.62 -2.63
N ASN A 294 -7.15 -13.18 -1.53
CA ASN A 294 -8.52 -13.65 -1.33
C ASN A 294 -9.23 -12.70 -0.36
N ALA A 295 -9.99 -11.75 -0.87
CA ALA A 295 -10.83 -10.85 -0.08
C ALA A 295 -12.27 -11.39 0.11
N ASN A 296 -12.51 -12.69 -0.19
CA ASN A 296 -13.78 -13.36 0.10
C ASN A 296 -13.84 -13.83 1.56
N PHE A 297 -15.07 -14.01 2.03
CA PHE A 297 -15.37 -14.64 3.32
C PHE A 297 -15.34 -16.17 3.28
N GLU A 298 -15.00 -16.77 2.14
CA GLU A 298 -14.89 -18.21 1.89
C GLU A 298 -13.46 -18.61 1.59
N ILE A 299 -13.15 -19.90 1.77
CA ILE A 299 -11.88 -20.49 1.37
C ILE A 299 -11.78 -20.49 -0.16
N ALA A 300 -10.66 -20.01 -0.68
CA ALA A 300 -10.36 -20.07 -2.10
C ALA A 300 -9.45 -21.30 -2.37
N HIS A 301 -9.96 -22.23 -3.19
CA HIS A 301 -9.19 -23.38 -3.68
C HIS A 301 -8.47 -22.97 -4.97
N VAL A 302 -7.19 -22.71 -4.88
CA VAL A 302 -6.39 -22.14 -5.98
C VAL A 302 -5.57 -23.23 -6.63
N GLU A 303 -5.66 -23.36 -7.95
CA GLU A 303 -4.73 -24.16 -8.75
C GLU A 303 -3.48 -23.32 -9.07
N LEU A 304 -2.29 -23.83 -8.78
CA LEU A 304 -1.05 -23.11 -9.03
C LEU A 304 -0.57 -23.30 -10.48
N PRO A 305 0.05 -22.28 -11.10
CA PRO A 305 0.60 -22.40 -12.45
C PRO A 305 1.70 -23.48 -12.49
N ILE A 306 1.61 -24.38 -13.47
CA ILE A 306 2.63 -25.41 -13.70
C ILE A 306 3.84 -24.75 -14.36
N ARG A 307 5.01 -24.95 -13.78
CA ARG A 307 6.27 -24.44 -14.33
C ARG A 307 6.88 -25.42 -15.33
N LYS A 308 7.38 -24.87 -16.43
CA LYS A 308 8.03 -25.65 -17.50
C LYS A 308 9.53 -25.88 -17.25
N ASP A 309 10.12 -25.13 -16.34
CA ASP A 309 11.57 -25.11 -16.05
C ASP A 309 11.98 -26.05 -14.90
N GLN A 310 11.11 -27.02 -14.55
CA GLN A 310 11.29 -27.98 -13.46
C GLN A 310 11.40 -27.36 -12.04
N LYS A 311 11.19 -26.06 -11.88
CA LYS A 311 11.10 -25.41 -10.60
C LYS A 311 9.75 -25.64 -9.93
N HIS A 312 9.73 -25.51 -8.61
CA HIS A 312 8.54 -25.66 -7.78
C HIS A 312 8.22 -24.36 -7.06
N TRP A 313 6.96 -24.18 -6.68
CA TRP A 313 6.53 -23.09 -5.85
C TRP A 313 6.82 -23.39 -4.38
N TYR A 314 7.39 -22.41 -3.67
CA TYR A 314 7.64 -22.48 -2.25
C TYR A 314 6.98 -21.30 -1.56
N ARG A 315 6.34 -21.54 -0.44
CA ARG A 315 5.64 -20.52 0.30
C ARG A 315 6.63 -19.61 1.02
N VAL A 316 6.56 -18.31 0.73
CA VAL A 316 7.25 -17.24 1.46
C VAL A 316 6.30 -16.61 2.47
N VAL A 317 5.09 -16.24 2.03
CA VAL A 317 4.08 -15.59 2.90
C VAL A 317 2.76 -16.32 2.82
N ASP A 318 2.12 -16.48 3.98
CA ASP A 318 0.69 -16.73 4.13
C ASP A 318 0.17 -15.91 5.32
N THR A 319 -0.60 -14.87 5.02
CA THR A 319 -1.10 -13.92 6.02
C THR A 319 -2.10 -14.51 7.00
N SER A 320 -2.68 -15.70 6.70
CA SER A 320 -3.62 -16.39 7.56
C SER A 320 -2.96 -17.14 8.72
N LEU A 321 -1.66 -17.37 8.62
CA LEU A 321 -0.90 -18.13 9.63
C LEU A 321 -0.46 -17.23 10.79
N GLY A 322 -0.08 -17.84 11.90
CA GLY A 322 0.46 -17.15 13.06
C GLY A 322 1.87 -16.58 12.82
N SER A 323 2.34 -15.76 13.76
CA SER A 323 3.62 -15.04 13.67
C SER A 323 4.84 -15.91 13.35
N ASP A 324 4.84 -17.16 13.80
CA ASP A 324 5.99 -18.07 13.62
C ASP A 324 6.03 -18.73 12.22
N SER A 325 5.02 -18.52 11.39
CA SER A 325 4.89 -19.21 10.10
C SER A 325 4.27 -18.37 8.97
N ASN A 326 3.89 -17.12 9.26
CA ASN A 326 3.31 -16.23 8.26
C ASN A 326 4.33 -15.70 7.24
N PHE A 327 5.62 -15.72 7.58
CA PHE A 327 6.74 -15.40 6.71
C PHE A 327 7.86 -16.45 6.88
N ILE A 328 8.48 -16.87 5.77
CA ILE A 328 9.59 -17.84 5.74
C ILE A 328 10.79 -17.23 5.03
N ASP A 329 11.88 -17.01 5.74
CA ASP A 329 13.13 -16.43 5.21
C ASP A 329 13.84 -17.31 4.18
N HIS A 330 13.76 -18.63 4.34
CA HIS A 330 14.42 -19.64 3.51
C HIS A 330 13.41 -20.66 2.99
N PRO A 331 12.47 -20.26 2.11
CA PRO A 331 11.40 -21.14 1.65
C PRO A 331 11.91 -22.39 0.91
N GLU A 332 13.05 -22.27 0.21
CA GLU A 332 13.69 -23.35 -0.55
C GLU A 332 14.18 -24.52 0.32
N LYS A 333 14.32 -24.32 1.64
CA LYS A 333 14.66 -25.39 2.58
C LYS A 333 13.46 -26.23 3.03
N GLY A 334 12.25 -25.73 2.74
CA GLY A 334 11.00 -26.41 3.05
C GLY A 334 10.55 -27.39 1.96
N ALA A 335 9.33 -27.89 2.13
CA ALA A 335 8.68 -28.67 1.09
C ALA A 335 8.04 -27.75 0.04
N PRO A 336 8.13 -28.09 -1.26
CA PRO A 336 7.43 -27.33 -2.28
C PRO A 336 5.91 -27.50 -2.14
N GLU A 337 5.20 -26.45 -2.54
CA GLU A 337 3.75 -26.51 -2.67
C GLU A 337 3.36 -27.46 -3.81
N LYS A 338 2.24 -28.14 -3.64
CA LYS A 338 1.68 -29.03 -4.65
C LYS A 338 1.05 -28.19 -5.78
N PHE A 339 0.20 -28.81 -6.59
CA PHE A 339 -0.50 -28.16 -7.71
C PHE A 339 -1.64 -27.23 -7.28
N SER A 340 -1.93 -27.15 -5.97
CA SER A 340 -3.03 -26.35 -5.43
C SER A 340 -2.70 -25.81 -4.05
N TYR A 341 -3.35 -24.68 -3.69
CA TYR A 341 -3.26 -24.04 -2.39
C TYR A 341 -4.64 -23.67 -1.86
N ASN A 342 -4.90 -23.89 -0.58
CA ASN A 342 -6.15 -23.52 0.09
C ASN A 342 -5.96 -22.21 0.86
N MET A 343 -6.34 -21.10 0.26
CA MET A 343 -6.28 -19.79 0.90
C MET A 343 -7.46 -19.58 1.83
N GLN A 344 -7.18 -19.17 3.07
CA GLN A 344 -8.22 -18.84 4.04
C GLN A 344 -9.03 -17.60 3.63
N PRO A 345 -10.24 -17.39 4.20
CA PRO A 345 -10.96 -16.14 4.03
C PRO A 345 -10.10 -14.92 4.40
N TYR A 346 -10.22 -13.84 3.63
CA TYR A 346 -9.52 -12.59 3.88
C TYR A 346 -8.01 -12.79 4.07
N SER A 347 -7.36 -13.56 3.18
CA SER A 347 -5.92 -13.82 3.25
C SER A 347 -5.19 -13.53 1.95
N ALA A 348 -3.89 -13.44 2.04
CA ALA A 348 -3.01 -13.31 0.90
C ALA A 348 -1.81 -14.24 1.03
N ILE A 349 -1.27 -14.68 -0.13
CA ILE A 349 -0.09 -15.52 -0.19
C ILE A 349 0.94 -14.95 -1.16
N LEU A 350 2.20 -15.24 -0.88
CA LEU A 350 3.32 -15.05 -1.79
C LEU A 350 4.10 -16.34 -1.87
N LEU A 351 4.26 -16.85 -3.09
CA LEU A 351 5.08 -18.04 -3.40
C LEU A 351 6.22 -17.63 -4.33
N GLU A 352 7.39 -18.21 -4.12
CA GLU A 352 8.57 -18.01 -4.98
C GLU A 352 8.98 -19.33 -5.64
N ALA A 353 9.49 -19.26 -6.86
CA ALA A 353 9.92 -20.42 -7.63
C ALA A 353 11.42 -20.68 -7.45
N PHE A 354 11.77 -21.88 -7.01
CA PHE A 354 13.14 -22.37 -6.89
C PHE A 354 13.36 -23.65 -7.68
#